data_73c0830e387765f439ac0c4cbf067d70
#
_entry.id   73c0830e387765f439ac0c4cbf067d70
#
_cell.length_a   1.000
_cell.length_b   1.000
_cell.length_c   1.000
_cell.angle_alpha   90.00
_cell.angle_beta   90.00
_cell.angle_gamma   90.00
#
_symmetry.space_group_name_H-M   'P 1'
#
loop_
_entity.id
_entity.type
_entity.pdbx_description
1 polymer ?
#
loop_
_entity_poly.entity_id
_entity_poly.type
_entity_poly.pdbx_seq_one_letter_code
_entity_poly.pdbx_strand_id
1 'polypeptide(L)'
;MKLIFIHGAPASGKLTVARALLRAVPGRLFDNHAPIDLARTVFDFGAPGFWELVDVVWLSTLDLAARHGVPLIATTYCYAEPEDREGFERVEGILKRHDGEVLPVFLLLRGRGRSTGEQR
;
A
#
# COMPACT_ATOMS: atom_id res chain seq x y z
N MET A 1 -16.00 -1.67 -0.70
CA MET A 1 -14.79 -1.01 -1.22
C MET A 1 -13.87 -2.03 -1.85
N LYS A 2 -13.25 -1.68 -2.92
CA LYS A 2 -12.16 -2.49 -3.48
C LYS A 2 -10.84 -1.80 -3.19
N LEU A 3 -9.87 -2.56 -2.71
CA LEU A 3 -8.54 -2.04 -2.41
C LEU A 3 -7.53 -2.74 -3.33
N ILE A 4 -6.91 -1.96 -4.21
CA ILE A 4 -5.80 -2.47 -5.01
C ILE A 4 -4.55 -2.31 -4.16
N PHE A 5 -3.98 -3.43 -3.75
CA PHE A 5 -2.84 -3.47 -2.84
C PHE A 5 -1.57 -3.76 -3.66
N ILE A 6 -0.85 -2.69 -4.00
CA ILE A 6 0.35 -2.80 -4.84
C ILE A 6 1.55 -2.92 -3.92
N HIS A 7 2.23 -4.05 -3.99
CA HIS A 7 3.36 -4.31 -3.10
C HIS A 7 4.57 -4.78 -3.89
N GLY A 8 5.73 -4.67 -3.29
CA GLY A 8 6.98 -5.02 -3.91
C GLY A 8 8.12 -4.27 -3.26
N ALA A 9 9.33 -4.53 -3.75
CA ALA A 9 10.52 -3.89 -3.23
C ALA A 9 10.52 -2.38 -3.46
N PRO A 10 11.30 -1.62 -2.68
CA PRO A 10 11.50 -0.20 -2.98
C PRO A 10 11.99 -0.02 -4.41
N ALA A 11 11.59 1.08 -5.04
CA ALA A 11 11.96 1.43 -6.41
C ALA A 11 11.47 0.44 -7.47
N SER A 12 10.42 -0.33 -7.16
CA SER A 12 9.83 -1.26 -8.14
C SER A 12 8.80 -0.60 -9.06
N GLY A 13 8.52 0.69 -8.86
CA GLY A 13 7.56 1.40 -9.70
C GLY A 13 6.12 1.34 -9.21
N LYS A 14 5.92 1.06 -7.93
CA LYS A 14 4.57 0.91 -7.36
C LYS A 14 3.69 2.14 -7.61
N LEU A 15 4.24 3.33 -7.37
CA LEU A 15 3.45 4.55 -7.52
C LEU A 15 3.09 4.80 -8.98
N THR A 16 4.02 4.52 -9.89
CA THR A 16 3.77 4.65 -11.33
C THR A 16 2.62 3.74 -11.76
N VAL A 17 2.63 2.49 -11.29
CA VAL A 17 1.57 1.53 -11.61
C VAL A 17 0.24 1.98 -11.01
N ALA A 18 0.25 2.45 -9.75
CA ALA A 18 -0.96 2.93 -9.09
C ALA A 18 -1.59 4.07 -9.89
N ARG A 19 -0.78 5.03 -10.31
CA ARG A 19 -1.28 6.16 -11.08
C ARG A 19 -1.82 5.74 -12.43
N ALA A 20 -1.16 4.77 -13.08
CA ALA A 20 -1.63 4.25 -14.36
C ALA A 20 -2.99 3.57 -14.23
N LEU A 21 -3.15 2.77 -13.17
CA LEU A 21 -4.42 2.10 -12.92
C LEU A 21 -5.54 3.11 -12.67
N LEU A 22 -5.25 4.17 -11.92
CA LEU A 22 -6.27 5.16 -11.59
C LEU A 22 -6.60 6.10 -12.74
N ARG A 23 -5.83 6.06 -13.83
CA ARG A 23 -6.23 6.73 -15.07
C ARG A 23 -7.27 5.90 -15.82
N ALA A 24 -7.26 4.59 -15.61
CA ALA A 24 -8.19 3.69 -16.29
C ALA A 24 -9.48 3.48 -15.51
N VAL A 25 -9.41 3.49 -14.17
CA VAL A 25 -10.59 3.31 -13.32
C VAL A 25 -10.62 4.41 -12.27
N PRO A 26 -11.80 5.00 -11.99
CA PRO A 26 -11.87 6.04 -10.98
C PRO A 26 -11.64 5.50 -9.58
N GLY A 27 -10.84 6.21 -8.81
CA GLY A 27 -10.52 5.80 -7.45
C GLY A 27 -9.60 6.81 -6.78
N ARG A 28 -9.15 6.47 -5.58
CA ARG A 28 -8.28 7.32 -4.79
C ARG A 28 -6.92 6.67 -4.61
N LEU A 29 -5.88 7.49 -4.64
CA LEU A 29 -4.52 7.02 -4.37
C LEU A 29 -4.20 7.28 -2.89
N PHE A 30 -3.82 6.22 -2.19
CA PHE A 30 -3.37 6.32 -0.81
C PHE A 30 -2.06 5.57 -0.71
N ASP A 31 -0.96 6.25 -1.07
CA ASP A 31 0.33 5.59 -1.07
C ASP A 31 0.94 5.58 0.34
N ASN A 32 1.96 4.74 0.52
CA ASN A 32 2.57 4.55 1.84
C ASN A 32 3.32 5.79 2.34
N HIS A 33 3.58 6.78 1.49
CA HIS A 33 4.22 8.01 1.94
C HIS A 33 3.29 8.86 2.80
N ALA A 34 1.97 8.77 2.59
CA ALA A 34 1.03 9.58 3.36
C ALA A 34 1.11 9.32 4.87
N PRO A 35 0.97 8.08 5.36
CA PRO A 35 1.12 7.84 6.80
C PRO A 35 2.55 8.06 7.28
N ILE A 36 3.55 7.80 6.45
CA ILE A 36 4.95 8.02 6.82
C ILE A 36 5.21 9.52 7.01
N ASP A 37 4.75 10.35 6.07
CA ASP A 37 4.93 11.80 6.18
C ASP A 37 4.22 12.35 7.41
N LEU A 38 3.04 11.84 7.70
CA LEU A 38 2.32 12.25 8.90
C LEU A 38 3.11 11.90 10.16
N ALA A 39 3.63 10.67 10.23
CA ALA A 39 4.38 10.22 11.41
C ALA A 39 5.65 11.05 11.60
N ARG A 40 6.25 11.53 10.53
CA ARG A 40 7.45 12.37 10.59
C ARG A 40 7.20 13.73 11.23
N THR A 41 5.96 14.16 11.30
CA THR A 41 5.65 15.43 11.97
C THR A 41 5.79 15.31 13.49
N VAL A 42 5.78 14.08 14.02
CA VAL A 42 5.80 13.82 15.47
C VAL A 42 7.08 13.11 15.90
N PHE A 43 7.57 12.19 15.07
CA PHE A 43 8.71 11.34 15.42
C PHE A 43 9.82 11.47 14.39
N ASP A 44 11.07 11.34 14.84
CA ASP A 44 12.18 11.12 13.90
C ASP A 44 11.99 9.77 13.21
N PHE A 45 12.45 9.66 11.98
CA PHE A 45 12.30 8.44 11.20
C PHE A 45 12.87 7.23 11.96
N GLY A 46 12.03 6.22 12.15
CA GLY A 46 12.45 4.98 12.82
C GLY A 46 12.55 5.07 14.33
N ALA A 47 12.24 6.22 14.94
CA ALA A 47 12.28 6.34 16.40
C ALA A 47 11.18 5.48 17.05
N PRO A 48 11.32 5.15 18.34
CA PRO A 48 10.26 4.42 19.02
C PRO A 48 8.90 5.14 18.87
N GLY A 49 7.90 4.39 18.41
CA GLY A 49 6.57 4.93 18.13
C GLY A 49 6.33 5.35 16.69
N PHE A 50 7.39 5.54 15.90
CA PHE A 50 7.23 5.99 14.52
C PHE A 50 6.41 4.99 13.69
N TRP A 51 6.86 3.75 13.64
CA TRP A 51 6.18 2.73 12.83
C TRP A 51 4.82 2.34 13.41
N GLU A 52 4.66 2.44 14.72
CA GLU A 52 3.36 2.21 15.34
C GLU A 52 2.35 3.25 14.84
N LEU A 53 2.75 4.52 14.78
CA LEU A 53 1.88 5.57 14.28
C LEU A 53 1.56 5.39 12.80
N VAL A 54 2.56 5.02 11.99
CA VAL A 54 2.36 4.72 10.57
C VAL A 54 1.26 3.66 10.41
N ASP A 55 1.37 2.57 11.16
CA ASP A 55 0.39 1.48 11.09
C ASP A 55 -1.00 1.94 11.52
N VAL A 56 -1.09 2.68 12.61
CA VAL A 56 -2.38 3.17 13.10
C VAL A 56 -3.05 4.07 12.05
N VAL A 57 -2.31 4.99 11.46
CA VAL A 57 -2.87 5.90 10.46
C VAL A 57 -3.30 5.12 9.23
N TRP A 58 -2.47 4.19 8.76
CA TRP A 58 -2.74 3.42 7.56
C TRP A 58 -3.98 2.54 7.73
N LEU A 59 -4.01 1.76 8.80
CA LEU A 59 -5.11 0.82 9.04
C LEU A 59 -6.41 1.54 9.37
N SER A 60 -6.35 2.61 10.18
CA SER A 60 -7.54 3.37 10.52
C SER A 60 -8.14 4.07 9.30
N THR A 61 -7.29 4.59 8.42
CA THR A 61 -7.75 5.23 7.20
C THR A 61 -8.50 4.24 6.31
N LEU A 62 -7.94 3.05 6.13
CA LEU A 62 -8.57 2.03 5.30
C LEU A 62 -9.88 1.52 5.93
N ASP A 63 -9.88 1.34 7.24
CA ASP A 63 -11.08 0.91 7.95
C ASP A 63 -12.22 1.92 7.79
N LEU A 64 -11.94 3.19 8.02
CA LEU A 64 -12.93 4.24 7.89
C LEU A 64 -13.42 4.39 6.45
N ALA A 65 -12.50 4.33 5.50
CA ALA A 65 -12.85 4.41 4.08
C ALA A 65 -13.80 3.28 3.68
N ALA A 66 -13.49 2.06 4.10
CA ALA A 66 -14.34 0.90 3.80
C ALA A 66 -15.70 1.04 4.45
N ARG A 67 -15.72 1.47 5.72
CA ARG A 67 -16.97 1.62 6.47
C ARG A 67 -17.88 2.66 5.87
N HIS A 68 -17.31 3.72 5.31
CA HIS A 68 -18.10 4.82 4.73
C HIS A 68 -18.29 4.71 3.23
N GLY A 69 -17.96 3.57 2.64
CA GLY A 69 -18.32 3.28 1.27
C GLY A 69 -17.46 3.92 0.19
N VAL A 70 -16.22 4.25 0.50
CA VAL A 70 -15.28 4.70 -0.56
C VAL A 70 -15.16 3.55 -1.58
N PRO A 71 -15.43 3.79 -2.87
CA PRO A 71 -15.55 2.66 -3.81
C PRO A 71 -14.24 1.96 -4.11
N LEU A 72 -13.16 2.70 -4.33
CA LEU A 72 -11.90 2.13 -4.77
C LEU A 72 -10.71 2.95 -4.27
N ILE A 73 -9.75 2.25 -3.66
CA ILE A 73 -8.48 2.86 -3.27
C ILE A 73 -7.36 2.01 -3.84
N ALA A 74 -6.34 2.65 -4.39
CA ALA A 74 -5.07 2.01 -4.72
C ALA A 74 -4.07 2.42 -3.65
N THR A 75 -3.50 1.45 -2.96
CA THR A 75 -2.48 1.71 -1.95
C THR A 75 -1.18 1.01 -2.33
N THR A 76 -0.07 1.57 -1.90
CA THR A 76 1.25 1.00 -2.17
C THR A 76 1.90 0.58 -0.86
N TYR A 77 2.68 -0.49 -0.90
CA TYR A 77 3.29 -1.03 0.31
C TYR A 77 4.64 -1.65 -0.04
N CYS A 78 5.68 -1.32 0.72
CA CYS A 78 6.97 -1.97 0.57
C CYS A 78 6.92 -3.30 1.30
N TYR A 79 6.86 -4.38 0.55
CA TYR A 79 6.66 -5.71 1.10
C TYR A 79 8.00 -6.44 1.27
N ALA A 80 8.24 -6.93 2.46
CA ALA A 80 9.41 -7.77 2.75
C ALA A 80 8.96 -8.98 3.57
N GLU A 81 9.16 -10.17 3.02
CA GLU A 81 8.84 -11.41 3.74
C GLU A 81 9.79 -11.61 4.90
N PRO A 82 9.34 -12.13 6.02
CA PRO A 82 7.95 -12.49 6.34
C PRO A 82 7.18 -11.38 7.06
N GLU A 83 7.84 -10.26 7.37
CA GLU A 83 7.31 -9.24 8.29
C GLU A 83 6.03 -8.60 7.77
N ASP A 84 5.94 -8.42 6.46
CA ASP A 84 4.84 -7.65 5.87
C ASP A 84 3.61 -8.48 5.56
N ARG A 85 3.71 -9.80 5.69
CA ARG A 85 2.55 -10.66 5.52
C ARG A 85 1.47 -10.34 6.54
N GLU A 86 1.86 -10.09 7.79
CA GLU A 86 0.91 -9.76 8.84
C GLU A 86 0.17 -8.46 8.52
N GLY A 87 0.87 -7.47 7.97
CA GLY A 87 0.23 -6.23 7.57
C GLY A 87 -0.82 -6.45 6.50
N PHE A 88 -0.51 -7.28 5.51
CA PHE A 88 -1.47 -7.63 4.46
C PHE A 88 -2.70 -8.33 5.05
N GLU A 89 -2.48 -9.27 5.96
CA GLU A 89 -3.58 -10.00 6.58
C GLU A 89 -4.48 -9.09 7.40
N ARG A 90 -3.92 -8.10 8.06
CA ARG A 90 -4.71 -7.12 8.82
C ARG A 90 -5.58 -6.29 7.89
N VAL A 91 -5.03 -5.86 6.76
CA VAL A 91 -5.79 -5.11 5.77
C VAL A 91 -6.92 -5.96 5.21
N GLU A 92 -6.62 -7.20 4.87
CA GLU A 92 -7.62 -8.12 4.35
C GLU A 92 -8.76 -8.32 5.34
N GLY A 93 -8.43 -8.48 6.63
CA GLY A 93 -9.44 -8.60 7.68
C GLY A 93 -10.33 -7.37 7.80
N ILE A 94 -9.73 -6.19 7.68
CA ILE A 94 -10.49 -4.93 7.71
C ILE A 94 -11.48 -4.86 6.56
N LEU A 95 -11.02 -5.16 5.35
CA LEU A 95 -11.88 -5.12 4.19
C LEU A 95 -13.03 -6.13 4.29
N LYS A 96 -12.74 -7.33 4.79
CA LYS A 96 -13.77 -8.36 4.94
C LYS A 96 -14.87 -7.94 5.91
N ARG A 97 -14.52 -7.20 6.96
CA ARG A 97 -15.51 -6.73 7.93
C ARG A 97 -16.54 -5.79 7.30
N HIS A 98 -16.22 -5.19 6.19
CA HIS A 98 -17.09 -4.22 5.50
C HIS A 98 -17.49 -4.72 4.12
N ASP A 99 -17.45 -6.04 3.89
CA ASP A 99 -17.78 -6.67 2.61
C ASP A 99 -16.93 -6.13 1.45
N GLY A 100 -15.71 -5.75 1.77
CA GLY A 100 -14.76 -5.26 0.77
C GLY A 100 -13.86 -6.37 0.25
N GLU A 101 -13.05 -6.01 -0.73
CA GLU A 101 -12.19 -6.95 -1.42
C GLU A 101 -10.80 -6.37 -1.61
N VAL A 102 -9.77 -7.16 -1.35
CA VAL A 102 -8.38 -6.77 -1.61
C VAL A 102 -7.90 -7.45 -2.88
N LEU A 103 -7.35 -6.65 -3.78
CA LEU A 103 -6.79 -7.14 -5.05
C LEU A 103 -5.27 -6.91 -5.00
N PRO A 104 -4.49 -7.94 -4.66
CA PRO A 104 -3.04 -7.77 -4.55
C PRO A 104 -2.38 -7.72 -5.93
N VAL A 105 -1.44 -6.80 -6.07
CA VAL A 105 -0.62 -6.67 -7.28
C VAL A 105 0.83 -6.66 -6.83
N PHE A 106 1.59 -7.66 -7.22
CA PHE A 106 2.98 -7.78 -6.83
C PHE A 106 3.89 -7.33 -7.97
N LEU A 107 4.79 -6.38 -7.69
CA LEU A 107 5.73 -5.89 -8.67
C LEU A 107 7.11 -6.46 -8.40
N LEU A 108 7.65 -7.12 -9.42
CA LEU A 108 9.02 -7.63 -9.36
C LEU A 108 9.96 -6.53 -9.82
N LEU A 109 11.08 -6.39 -9.10
CA LEU A 109 12.16 -5.51 -9.55
C LEU A 109 12.94 -6.26 -10.63
N ARG A 110 12.98 -5.71 -11.87
CA ARG A 110 13.77 -6.28 -12.95
C ARG A 110 15.19 -5.73 -12.84
N GLY A 111 16.08 -6.62 -12.87
CA GLY A 111 17.47 -6.27 -12.90
C GLY A 111 17.85 -5.71 -14.24
N ARG A 112 18.35 -5.44 -14.88
CA ARG A 112 18.76 -5.07 -15.90
C ARG A 112 19.13 -5.52 -16.71
N GLY A 113 18.65 -5.81 -16.73
CA GLY A 113 18.94 -6.29 -17.30
C GLY A 113 18.64 -6.25 -18.00
N ARG A 114 18.08 -6.19 -17.99
CA ARG A 114 17.89 -6.51 -18.30
C ARG A 114 17.75 -6.28 -18.87
N SER A 115 17.60 -6.11 -19.20
CA SER A 115 17.57 -6.32 -19.54
C SER A 115 17.22 -6.31 -19.84
N THR A 116 16.71 -6.23 -20.20
CA THR A 116 16.60 -6.57 -20.22
C THR A 116 16.26 -6.64 -19.99
N GLY A 117 15.78 -6.38 -20.44
CA GLY A 117 15.76 -6.83 -19.97
C GLY A 117 15.38 -6.71 -19.48
N GLU A 118 15.12 -6.90 -19.41
CA GLU A 118 15.21 -7.23 -18.52
C GLU A 118 15.06 -7.18 -17.69
N GLN A 119 14.65 -7.20 -17.98
CA GLN A 119 14.79 -7.55 -17.02
C GLN A 119 14.51 -7.68 -16.34
N ARG A 120 14.25 -7.89 -16.62
CA ARG A 120 14.29 -8.47 -15.86
C ARG A 120 14.03 -8.61 -15.34
#